data_88063891ade0ecb2dd7e1b9f52102318
#
_entry.id   88063891ade0ecb2dd7e1b9f52102318
#
_cell.length_a   1.000
_cell.length_b   1.000
_cell.length_c   1.000
_cell.angle_alpha   90.00
_cell.angle_beta   90.00
_cell.angle_gamma   90.00
#
_symmetry.space_group_name_H-M   'P 1'
#
loop_
_entity.id
_entity.type
_entity.pdbx_description
1 polymer ?
#
loop_
_entity_poly.entity_id
_entity_poly.type
_entity_poly.pdbx_seq_one_letter_code
_entity_poly.pdbx_strand_id
1 'polypeptide(L)'
;MGVYNVHGGHNRIVPGAGHYLDEVTEDRKITAGVITLLQASGHTVHNCTDDVGKTVGANLANIVAKCNTHSADLDISIHQNAARVDPGDGKTKGVEVFVYSTSSKAYAAAGRVCAKLAALGFTNRGVKIRTGLYVLKHTKSPAMLIEVGFVDDKDDADLYNKVGVNAICKAITEGILNGSVASTPAQTPTPAPKTASKPAAKPVSSNPYKTGSTYTLKADALRVRTGAGTNYRAKTYKELSANARKNAYSNGNLKKGTRVTCMTTKMISNDIWMQIPSGWIAARYGGKVYVG
;
A
#
# COMPACT_ATOMS: atom_id res chain seq x y z
N MET A 1 26.18 1.13 -9.81
CA MET A 1 25.46 1.20 -8.51
C MET A 1 24.83 2.56 -8.43
N GLY A 2 23.51 2.67 -8.35
CA GLY A 2 22.79 3.94 -8.31
C GLY A 2 22.26 4.24 -6.90
N VAL A 3 21.86 5.50 -6.66
CA VAL A 3 21.23 5.97 -5.42
C VAL A 3 19.81 6.44 -5.73
N TYR A 4 18.83 5.95 -5.00
CA TYR A 4 17.41 6.28 -5.22
C TYR A 4 16.75 6.72 -3.92
N ASN A 5 15.98 7.79 -3.99
CA ASN A 5 15.02 8.16 -2.95
C ASN A 5 13.63 7.64 -3.38
N VAL A 6 12.92 6.94 -2.52
CA VAL A 6 11.59 6.43 -2.81
C VAL A 6 10.65 6.80 -1.67
N HIS A 7 9.46 7.29 -2.01
CA HIS A 7 8.44 7.59 -1.02
C HIS A 7 7.03 7.37 -1.55
N GLY A 8 6.12 7.00 -0.68
CA GLY A 8 4.69 7.05 -0.96
C GLY A 8 4.13 8.44 -0.67
N GLY A 9 3.11 8.82 -1.41
CA GLY A 9 2.35 10.05 -1.16
C GLY A 9 1.56 9.99 0.13
N HIS A 10 1.05 11.15 0.55
CA HIS A 10 0.12 11.27 1.67
C HIS A 10 0.55 10.57 2.97
N ASN A 11 -0.32 10.53 3.97
CA ASN A 11 -0.19 9.69 5.15
C ASN A 11 -1.57 9.47 5.80
N ARG A 12 -1.65 8.72 6.90
CA ARG A 12 -2.94 8.43 7.57
C ARG A 12 -3.58 9.63 8.26
N ILE A 13 -2.84 10.72 8.50
CA ILE A 13 -3.34 11.96 9.12
C ILE A 13 -3.89 12.89 8.04
N VAL A 14 -3.22 12.95 6.90
CA VAL A 14 -3.60 13.70 5.70
C VAL A 14 -3.75 12.73 4.52
N PRO A 15 -4.83 11.94 4.51
CA PRO A 15 -5.04 10.90 3.51
C PRO A 15 -5.19 11.51 2.11
N GLY A 16 -4.76 10.76 1.13
CA GLY A 16 -5.05 11.01 -0.27
C GLY A 16 -6.46 10.55 -0.64
N ALA A 17 -6.63 10.20 -1.90
CA ALA A 17 -7.89 9.72 -2.41
C ALA A 17 -8.22 8.29 -1.96
N GLY A 18 -9.50 7.94 -2.02
CA GLY A 18 -9.94 6.59 -1.69
C GLY A 18 -11.35 6.32 -2.17
N HIS A 19 -11.56 5.18 -2.83
CA HIS A 19 -12.86 4.66 -3.24
C HIS A 19 -12.83 3.13 -3.33
N TYR A 20 -12.51 2.55 -4.49
CA TYR A 20 -12.29 1.11 -4.66
C TYR A 20 -10.96 0.65 -4.06
N LEU A 21 -9.95 1.53 -4.11
CA LEU A 21 -8.66 1.39 -3.44
C LEU A 21 -8.48 2.54 -2.41
N ASP A 22 -7.55 2.37 -1.48
CA ASP A 22 -7.12 3.41 -0.53
C ASP A 22 -5.68 3.80 -0.89
N GLU A 23 -5.49 5.00 -1.40
CA GLU A 23 -4.23 5.48 -1.94
C GLU A 23 -3.07 5.29 -0.95
N VAL A 24 -3.21 5.76 0.30
CA VAL A 24 -2.13 5.63 1.30
C VAL A 24 -1.75 4.17 1.54
N THR A 25 -2.73 3.25 1.57
CA THR A 25 -2.46 1.82 1.75
C THR A 25 -1.68 1.24 0.59
N GLU A 26 -2.10 1.54 -0.64
CA GLU A 26 -1.51 0.95 -1.83
C GLU A 26 -0.14 1.58 -2.13
N ASP A 27 0.01 2.89 -1.95
CA ASP A 27 1.30 3.58 -2.06
C ASP A 27 2.36 2.99 -1.14
N ARG A 28 2.02 2.69 0.12
CA ARG A 28 2.95 2.08 1.08
C ARG A 28 3.40 0.69 0.65
N LYS A 29 2.50 -0.13 0.08
CA LYS A 29 2.85 -1.46 -0.43
C LYS A 29 3.80 -1.37 -1.63
N ILE A 30 3.48 -0.50 -2.59
CA ILE A 30 4.29 -0.31 -3.79
C ILE A 30 5.65 0.28 -3.42
N THR A 31 5.69 1.32 -2.58
CA THR A 31 6.94 1.92 -2.08
C THR A 31 7.86 0.87 -1.45
N ALA A 32 7.33 0.04 -0.56
CA ALA A 32 8.13 -1.02 0.09
C ALA A 32 8.65 -2.05 -0.92
N GLY A 33 7.83 -2.46 -1.88
CA GLY A 33 8.21 -3.41 -2.91
C GLY A 33 9.27 -2.87 -3.87
N VAL A 34 9.13 -1.61 -4.33
CA VAL A 34 10.11 -0.94 -5.19
C VAL A 34 11.45 -0.76 -4.47
N ILE A 35 11.44 -0.33 -3.20
CA ILE A 35 12.66 -0.24 -2.37
C ILE A 35 13.37 -1.59 -2.32
N THR A 36 12.64 -2.65 -2.03
CA THR A 36 13.21 -4.00 -1.93
C THR A 36 13.82 -4.47 -3.24
N LEU A 37 13.14 -4.25 -4.38
CA LEU A 37 13.63 -4.68 -5.69
C LEU A 37 14.87 -3.88 -6.12
N LEU A 38 14.90 -2.56 -5.88
CA LEU A 38 16.06 -1.72 -6.15
C LEU A 38 17.27 -2.15 -5.30
N GLN A 39 17.06 -2.42 -4.00
CA GLN A 39 18.12 -2.91 -3.10
C GLN A 39 18.63 -4.30 -3.53
N ALA A 40 17.73 -5.21 -3.87
CA ALA A 40 18.09 -6.55 -4.39
C ALA A 40 18.86 -6.48 -5.71
N SER A 41 18.67 -5.38 -6.48
CA SER A 41 19.43 -5.10 -7.71
C SER A 41 20.77 -4.40 -7.45
N GLY A 42 21.23 -4.27 -6.19
CA GLY A 42 22.52 -3.74 -5.81
C GLY A 42 22.59 -2.20 -5.72
N HIS A 43 21.46 -1.53 -5.57
CA HIS A 43 21.40 -0.07 -5.45
C HIS A 43 21.24 0.40 -4.00
N THR A 44 21.69 1.61 -3.70
CA THR A 44 21.41 2.30 -2.44
C THR A 44 20.02 2.95 -2.53
N VAL A 45 19.17 2.70 -1.53
CA VAL A 45 17.80 3.23 -1.55
C VAL A 45 17.43 3.81 -0.20
N HIS A 46 16.95 5.04 -0.21
CA HIS A 46 16.46 5.77 0.96
C HIS A 46 14.92 5.84 0.93
N ASN A 47 14.28 5.41 2.01
CA ASN A 47 12.85 5.60 2.19
C ASN A 47 12.58 7.00 2.74
N CYS A 48 12.08 7.89 1.90
CA CYS A 48 11.77 9.27 2.22
C CYS A 48 10.30 9.52 2.59
N THR A 49 9.50 8.46 2.77
CA THR A 49 8.09 8.56 3.17
C THR A 49 7.92 9.32 4.48
N ASP A 50 6.88 10.15 4.56
CA ASP A 50 6.47 10.84 5.79
C ASP A 50 5.11 10.35 6.28
N ASP A 51 5.10 9.84 7.54
CA ASP A 51 3.88 9.35 8.19
C ASP A 51 3.47 10.19 9.42
N VAL A 52 4.12 11.36 9.62
CA VAL A 52 3.92 12.18 10.83
C VAL A 52 3.42 13.61 10.56
N GLY A 53 3.58 14.12 9.34
CA GLY A 53 3.10 15.44 8.94
C GLY A 53 1.59 15.57 9.15
N LYS A 54 1.15 16.60 9.88
CA LYS A 54 -0.25 16.80 10.27
C LYS A 54 -1.05 17.62 9.27
N THR A 55 -0.40 18.21 8.30
CA THR A 55 -1.02 18.97 7.18
C THR A 55 -0.39 18.53 5.87
N VAL A 56 -1.07 18.78 4.74
CA VAL A 56 -0.52 18.51 3.41
C VAL A 56 0.84 19.18 3.22
N GLY A 57 0.94 20.48 3.60
CA GLY A 57 2.22 21.21 3.49
C GLY A 57 3.33 20.61 4.35
N ALA A 58 3.02 20.21 5.60
CA ALA A 58 4.01 19.58 6.48
C ALA A 58 4.45 18.20 5.94
N ASN A 59 3.51 17.39 5.44
CA ASN A 59 3.83 16.10 4.83
C ASN A 59 4.77 16.26 3.63
N LEU A 60 4.44 17.16 2.69
CA LEU A 60 5.25 17.46 1.52
C LEU A 60 6.65 18.01 1.89
N ALA A 61 6.70 18.95 2.86
CA ALA A 61 7.98 19.52 3.32
C ALA A 61 8.88 18.46 3.97
N ASN A 62 8.31 17.56 4.78
CA ASN A 62 9.05 16.47 5.41
C ASN A 62 9.61 15.49 4.38
N ILE A 63 8.81 15.11 3.37
CA ILE A 63 9.26 14.24 2.27
C ILE A 63 10.45 14.89 1.54
N VAL A 64 10.29 16.15 1.10
CA VAL A 64 11.34 16.87 0.38
C VAL A 64 12.59 17.07 1.23
N ALA A 65 12.44 17.37 2.52
CA ALA A 65 13.56 17.47 3.44
C ALA A 65 14.36 16.16 3.50
N LYS A 66 13.68 15.01 3.64
CA LYS A 66 14.32 13.68 3.63
C LYS A 66 15.02 13.40 2.29
N CYS A 67 14.36 13.62 1.16
CA CYS A 67 14.96 13.44 -0.17
C CYS A 67 16.23 14.29 -0.31
N ASN A 68 16.18 15.54 0.09
CA ASN A 68 17.28 16.51 -0.06
C ASN A 68 18.48 16.28 0.89
N THR A 69 18.38 15.32 1.83
CA THR A 69 19.53 14.87 2.62
C THR A 69 20.45 13.93 1.84
N HIS A 70 20.00 13.42 0.71
CA HIS A 70 20.75 12.47 -0.11
C HIS A 70 20.93 13.02 -1.52
N SER A 71 22.12 12.80 -2.10
CA SER A 71 22.36 13.04 -3.53
C SER A 71 21.93 11.77 -4.29
N ALA A 72 20.74 11.79 -4.86
CA ALA A 72 20.18 10.65 -5.56
C ALA A 72 20.21 10.82 -7.08
N ASP A 73 20.29 9.70 -7.81
CA ASP A 73 20.14 9.67 -9.27
C ASP A 73 18.69 9.95 -9.67
N LEU A 74 17.74 9.56 -8.79
CA LEU A 74 16.31 9.75 -9.02
C LEU A 74 15.52 9.76 -7.71
N ASP A 75 14.60 10.74 -7.58
CA ASP A 75 13.57 10.79 -6.57
C ASP A 75 12.26 10.23 -7.14
N ILE A 76 11.65 9.26 -6.44
CA ILE A 76 10.51 8.49 -6.93
C ILE A 76 9.36 8.65 -5.95
N SER A 77 8.29 9.31 -6.38
CA SER A 77 7.05 9.48 -5.64
C SER A 77 6.01 8.49 -6.14
N ILE A 78 5.40 7.71 -5.24
CA ILE A 78 4.38 6.72 -5.57
C ILE A 78 3.03 7.24 -5.12
N HIS A 79 2.07 7.27 -6.03
CA HIS A 79 0.70 7.73 -5.85
C HIS A 79 -0.32 6.86 -6.59
N GLN A 80 -1.58 7.02 -6.22
CA GLN A 80 -2.73 6.56 -6.97
C GLN A 80 -3.59 7.79 -7.31
N ASN A 81 -3.98 7.89 -8.56
CA ASN A 81 -4.78 9.00 -9.06
C ASN A 81 -6.26 8.92 -8.61
N ALA A 82 -6.96 10.03 -8.74
CA ALA A 82 -8.41 10.10 -8.60
C ALA A 82 -9.01 11.10 -9.59
N ALA A 83 -10.24 10.84 -10.01
CA ALA A 83 -11.01 11.72 -10.87
C ALA A 83 -12.51 11.62 -10.52
N ARG A 84 -13.37 11.48 -11.50
CA ARG A 84 -14.78 11.15 -11.29
C ARG A 84 -14.90 9.63 -11.07
N VAL A 85 -15.68 9.23 -10.08
CA VAL A 85 -16.01 7.82 -9.82
C VAL A 85 -16.55 7.15 -11.08
N ASP A 86 -15.96 6.01 -11.41
CA ASP A 86 -16.35 5.18 -12.54
C ASP A 86 -16.74 3.79 -12.02
N PRO A 87 -18.00 3.35 -12.21
CA PRO A 87 -18.44 2.04 -11.73
C PRO A 87 -17.94 0.87 -12.59
N GLY A 88 -17.18 1.18 -13.68
CA GLY A 88 -16.64 0.24 -14.63
C GLY A 88 -17.35 0.32 -15.97
N ASP A 89 -16.59 0.60 -17.01
CA ASP A 89 -17.03 0.61 -18.42
C ASP A 89 -16.23 -0.40 -19.27
N GLY A 90 -15.38 -1.21 -18.60
CA GLY A 90 -14.47 -2.18 -19.23
C GLY A 90 -13.14 -1.58 -19.68
N LYS A 91 -12.85 -0.31 -19.31
CA LYS A 91 -11.63 0.39 -19.71
C LYS A 91 -10.97 1.04 -18.50
N THR A 92 -9.72 0.72 -18.25
CA THR A 92 -8.92 1.41 -17.22
C THR A 92 -8.69 2.88 -17.60
N LYS A 93 -8.76 3.80 -16.64
CA LYS A 93 -8.26 5.17 -16.80
C LYS A 93 -6.73 5.17 -16.93
N GLY A 94 -6.07 4.31 -16.18
CA GLY A 94 -4.69 3.89 -16.41
C GLY A 94 -3.62 4.72 -15.74
N VAL A 95 -2.38 4.52 -16.18
CA VAL A 95 -1.15 5.04 -15.58
C VAL A 95 -0.67 6.32 -16.25
N GLU A 96 -0.19 7.26 -15.45
CA GLU A 96 0.56 8.44 -15.91
C GLU A 96 1.74 8.73 -14.98
N VAL A 97 2.79 9.35 -15.52
CA VAL A 97 3.95 9.77 -14.71
C VAL A 97 4.22 11.24 -14.95
N PHE A 98 4.33 11.98 -13.86
CA PHE A 98 4.64 13.40 -13.90
C PHE A 98 6.13 13.64 -13.69
N VAL A 99 6.70 14.58 -14.47
CA VAL A 99 8.05 15.11 -14.31
C VAL A 99 8.03 16.64 -14.40
N TYR A 100 9.08 17.29 -13.92
CA TYR A 100 9.15 18.76 -13.94
C TYR A 100 9.31 19.34 -15.35
N SER A 101 10.09 18.69 -16.20
CA SER A 101 10.32 19.13 -17.61
C SER A 101 10.71 17.96 -18.49
N THR A 102 10.64 18.14 -19.81
CA THR A 102 11.12 17.17 -20.79
C THR A 102 12.65 17.02 -20.79
N SER A 103 13.38 18.02 -20.31
CA SER A 103 14.83 17.97 -20.12
C SER A 103 15.26 17.31 -18.80
N SER A 104 14.33 16.95 -17.93
CA SER A 104 14.64 16.23 -16.70
C SER A 104 15.26 14.87 -17.01
N LYS A 105 16.32 14.51 -16.30
CA LYS A 105 16.92 13.16 -16.38
C LYS A 105 15.92 12.06 -16.00
N ALA A 106 14.84 12.39 -15.27
CA ALA A 106 13.74 11.47 -14.96
C ALA A 106 12.85 11.14 -16.16
N TYR A 107 12.82 11.97 -17.22
CA TYR A 107 11.83 11.86 -18.31
C TYR A 107 11.88 10.50 -19.03
N ALA A 108 13.07 10.03 -19.38
CA ALA A 108 13.22 8.74 -20.06
C ALA A 108 12.80 7.55 -19.17
N ALA A 109 13.13 7.59 -17.87
CA ALA A 109 12.71 6.57 -16.91
C ALA A 109 11.17 6.60 -16.73
N ALA A 110 10.57 7.78 -16.64
CA ALA A 110 9.11 7.96 -16.55
C ALA A 110 8.38 7.30 -17.74
N GLY A 111 8.88 7.49 -18.97
CA GLY A 111 8.33 6.85 -20.17
C GLY A 111 8.39 5.31 -20.11
N ARG A 112 9.51 4.77 -19.65
CA ARG A 112 9.67 3.33 -19.49
C ARG A 112 8.73 2.78 -18.38
N VAL A 113 8.56 3.49 -17.27
CA VAL A 113 7.62 3.11 -16.21
C VAL A 113 6.19 3.06 -16.76
N CYS A 114 5.74 4.10 -17.48
CA CYS A 114 4.43 4.07 -18.17
C CYS A 114 4.28 2.84 -19.07
N ALA A 115 5.27 2.56 -19.90
CA ALA A 115 5.23 1.42 -20.82
C ALA A 115 5.19 0.07 -20.09
N LYS A 116 5.96 -0.09 -19.04
CA LYS A 116 5.99 -1.33 -18.22
C LYS A 116 4.69 -1.57 -17.48
N LEU A 117 4.06 -0.54 -16.91
CA LEU A 117 2.75 -0.64 -16.27
C LEU A 117 1.64 -0.90 -17.29
N ALA A 118 1.71 -0.25 -18.47
CA ALA A 118 0.77 -0.52 -19.56
C ALA A 118 0.85 -1.97 -20.06
N ALA A 119 2.03 -2.58 -20.05
CA ALA A 119 2.20 -3.99 -20.40
C ALA A 119 1.48 -4.96 -19.43
N LEU A 120 1.08 -4.50 -18.24
CA LEU A 120 0.23 -5.24 -17.31
C LEU A 120 -1.26 -5.12 -17.63
N GLY A 121 -1.65 -4.26 -18.58
CA GLY A 121 -3.01 -4.03 -19.02
C GLY A 121 -3.57 -2.64 -18.71
N PHE A 122 -2.86 -1.78 -17.98
CA PHE A 122 -3.31 -0.40 -17.74
C PHE A 122 -3.24 0.44 -18.99
N THR A 123 -4.21 1.34 -19.17
CA THR A 123 -4.15 2.36 -20.23
C THR A 123 -2.93 3.25 -20.03
N ASN A 124 -2.11 3.41 -21.07
CA ASN A 124 -0.94 4.27 -21.02
C ASN A 124 -1.33 5.73 -21.31
N ARG A 125 -1.33 6.57 -20.29
CA ARG A 125 -1.61 8.02 -20.39
C ARG A 125 -0.34 8.84 -20.63
N GLY A 126 0.82 8.19 -20.56
CA GLY A 126 2.13 8.76 -20.89
C GLY A 126 2.72 9.65 -19.79
N VAL A 127 3.84 10.27 -20.17
CA VAL A 127 4.56 11.23 -19.31
C VAL A 127 3.96 12.62 -19.49
N LYS A 128 3.73 13.31 -18.37
CA LYS A 128 3.18 14.67 -18.35
C LYS A 128 4.09 15.63 -17.60
N ILE A 129 4.08 16.88 -18.03
CA ILE A 129 4.85 17.95 -17.37
C ILE A 129 3.96 18.63 -16.33
N ARG A 130 4.44 18.69 -15.08
CA ARG A 130 3.73 19.32 -13.97
C ARG A 130 4.70 20.10 -13.07
N THR A 131 4.90 21.37 -13.37
CA THR A 131 5.82 22.28 -12.66
C THR A 131 5.30 22.72 -11.29
N GLY A 132 3.99 22.53 -11.01
CA GLY A 132 3.36 22.91 -9.75
C GLY A 132 3.38 21.84 -8.66
N LEU A 133 3.75 20.57 -8.98
CA LEU A 133 3.83 19.52 -7.96
C LEU A 133 5.03 19.76 -7.03
N TYR A 134 4.75 19.82 -5.73
CA TYR A 134 5.70 20.25 -4.73
C TYR A 134 6.98 19.41 -4.73
N VAL A 135 6.86 18.10 -4.74
CA VAL A 135 8.02 17.18 -4.76
C VAL A 135 8.86 17.35 -6.02
N LEU A 136 8.24 17.50 -7.20
CA LEU A 136 8.96 17.70 -8.47
C LEU A 136 9.71 19.03 -8.51
N LYS A 137 9.18 20.07 -7.82
CA LYS A 137 9.73 21.43 -7.82
C LYS A 137 10.84 21.61 -6.79
N HIS A 138 10.76 20.94 -5.64
CA HIS A 138 11.58 21.26 -4.47
C HIS A 138 12.64 20.19 -4.12
N THR A 139 12.59 19.01 -4.73
CA THR A 139 13.70 18.06 -4.63
C THR A 139 14.90 18.51 -5.46
N LYS A 140 16.11 18.26 -4.97
CA LYS A 140 17.37 18.63 -5.62
C LYS A 140 17.76 17.64 -6.71
N SER A 141 17.38 16.38 -6.55
CA SER A 141 17.63 15.32 -7.53
C SER A 141 16.55 15.32 -8.63
N PRO A 142 16.82 14.74 -9.81
CA PRO A 142 15.78 14.50 -10.80
C PRO A 142 14.62 13.72 -10.19
N ALA A 143 13.38 14.17 -10.38
CA ALA A 143 12.22 13.57 -9.72
C ALA A 143 11.13 13.15 -10.71
N MET A 144 10.42 12.09 -10.37
CA MET A 144 9.16 11.69 -11.02
C MET A 144 8.11 11.31 -9.99
N LEU A 145 6.84 11.55 -10.33
CA LEU A 145 5.67 11.12 -9.56
C LEU A 145 4.83 10.18 -10.43
N ILE A 146 4.63 8.98 -9.93
CA ILE A 146 3.96 7.88 -10.62
C ILE A 146 2.54 7.77 -10.09
N GLU A 147 1.55 7.94 -10.96
CA GLU A 147 0.16 7.60 -10.74
C GLU A 147 -0.09 6.21 -11.32
N VAL A 148 -0.16 5.21 -10.45
CA VAL A 148 -0.18 3.79 -10.88
C VAL A 148 -1.51 3.38 -11.49
N GLY A 149 -2.59 4.06 -11.12
CA GLY A 149 -3.95 3.87 -11.62
C GLY A 149 -4.90 4.80 -10.86
N PHE A 150 -6.20 4.66 -11.07
CA PHE A 150 -7.21 5.49 -10.42
C PHE A 150 -7.94 4.73 -9.32
N VAL A 151 -7.93 5.26 -8.08
CA VAL A 151 -8.61 4.62 -6.94
C VAL A 151 -10.12 4.62 -7.07
N ASP A 152 -10.68 5.52 -7.87
CA ASP A 152 -12.11 5.73 -8.11
C ASP A 152 -12.60 5.18 -9.46
N ASP A 153 -11.75 4.42 -10.14
CA ASP A 153 -12.07 3.65 -11.33
C ASP A 153 -12.10 2.16 -10.99
N LYS A 154 -13.25 1.52 -11.29
CA LYS A 154 -13.43 0.11 -10.93
C LYS A 154 -12.56 -0.80 -11.77
N ASP A 155 -12.37 -0.49 -13.06
CA ASP A 155 -11.56 -1.30 -13.96
C ASP A 155 -10.08 -1.21 -13.62
N ASP A 156 -9.57 -0.02 -13.24
CA ASP A 156 -8.22 0.13 -12.69
C ASP A 156 -8.05 -0.67 -11.39
N ALA A 157 -9.01 -0.58 -10.48
CA ALA A 157 -8.94 -1.28 -9.20
C ALA A 157 -9.03 -2.81 -9.36
N ASP A 158 -9.88 -3.30 -10.25
CA ASP A 158 -10.01 -4.73 -10.55
C ASP A 158 -8.71 -5.25 -11.21
N LEU A 159 -8.14 -4.51 -12.16
CA LEU A 159 -6.86 -4.85 -12.79
C LEU A 159 -5.71 -4.82 -11.78
N TYR A 160 -5.63 -3.78 -10.93
CA TYR A 160 -4.66 -3.67 -9.84
C TYR A 160 -4.67 -4.92 -8.95
N ASN A 161 -5.88 -5.33 -8.51
CA ASN A 161 -6.04 -6.52 -7.66
C ASN A 161 -5.71 -7.82 -8.41
N LYS A 162 -6.01 -7.90 -9.71
CA LYS A 162 -5.75 -9.06 -10.56
C LYS A 162 -4.25 -9.27 -10.80
N VAL A 163 -3.52 -8.21 -11.18
CA VAL A 163 -2.07 -8.31 -11.47
C VAL A 163 -1.25 -8.39 -10.20
N GLY A 164 -1.71 -7.74 -9.14
CA GLY A 164 -1.10 -7.76 -7.81
C GLY A 164 0.10 -6.82 -7.67
N VAL A 165 0.34 -6.40 -6.42
CA VAL A 165 1.37 -5.42 -6.07
C VAL A 165 2.77 -5.82 -6.54
N ASN A 166 3.12 -7.10 -6.48
CA ASN A 166 4.46 -7.56 -6.87
C ASN A 166 4.76 -7.34 -8.36
N ALA A 167 3.77 -7.58 -9.24
CA ALA A 167 3.92 -7.32 -10.67
C ALA A 167 4.06 -5.81 -10.94
N ILE A 168 3.31 -4.98 -10.24
CA ILE A 168 3.38 -3.52 -10.32
C ILE A 168 4.75 -3.02 -9.86
N CYS A 169 5.24 -3.46 -8.69
CA CYS A 169 6.57 -3.11 -8.20
C CYS A 169 7.68 -3.52 -9.17
N LYS A 170 7.57 -4.73 -9.74
CA LYS A 170 8.51 -5.21 -10.76
C LYS A 170 8.50 -4.32 -12.00
N ALA A 171 7.33 -3.99 -12.54
CA ALA A 171 7.17 -3.12 -13.71
C ALA A 171 7.78 -1.73 -13.48
N ILE A 172 7.51 -1.12 -12.32
CA ILE A 172 8.10 0.18 -11.93
C ILE A 172 9.62 0.08 -11.87
N THR A 173 10.14 -0.92 -11.16
CA THR A 173 11.59 -1.09 -10.97
C THR A 173 12.31 -1.37 -12.29
N GLU A 174 11.75 -2.20 -13.16
CA GLU A 174 12.30 -2.45 -14.50
C GLU A 174 12.29 -1.20 -15.37
N GLY A 175 11.25 -0.37 -15.29
CA GLY A 175 11.18 0.92 -15.97
C GLY A 175 12.26 1.90 -15.49
N ILE A 176 12.51 1.96 -14.17
CA ILE A 176 13.56 2.78 -13.56
C ILE A 176 14.94 2.32 -14.05
N LEU A 177 15.25 1.04 -13.91
CA LEU A 177 16.57 0.48 -14.19
C LEU A 177 16.87 0.25 -15.67
N ASN A 178 15.86 0.34 -16.53
CA ASN A 178 15.96 -0.01 -17.96
C ASN A 178 16.49 -1.44 -18.18
N GLY A 179 16.04 -2.37 -17.36
CA GLY A 179 16.51 -3.76 -17.38
C GLY A 179 15.54 -4.69 -16.67
N SER A 180 15.73 -6.00 -16.81
CA SER A 180 14.96 -6.99 -16.10
C SER A 180 15.43 -7.09 -14.65
N VAL A 181 14.49 -7.18 -13.71
CA VAL A 181 14.79 -7.53 -12.32
C VAL A 181 14.31 -8.95 -12.03
N ALA A 182 15.08 -9.69 -11.23
CA ALA A 182 14.67 -11.01 -10.79
C ALA A 182 13.31 -10.89 -10.07
N SER A 183 12.39 -11.78 -10.40
CA SER A 183 11.16 -11.90 -9.62
C SER A 183 11.57 -12.27 -8.20
N THR A 184 11.34 -11.39 -7.22
CA THR A 184 11.47 -11.83 -5.84
C THR A 184 10.48 -12.95 -5.61
N PRO A 185 10.91 -14.09 -5.01
CA PRO A 185 9.95 -15.03 -4.44
C PRO A 185 9.02 -14.22 -3.54
N ALA A 186 7.74 -14.57 -3.48
CA ALA A 186 6.71 -13.85 -2.74
C ALA A 186 7.27 -13.29 -1.42
N GLN A 187 7.44 -11.97 -1.34
CA GLN A 187 8.14 -11.35 -0.22
C GLN A 187 7.30 -11.42 1.04
N THR A 188 7.85 -12.07 2.04
CA THR A 188 7.59 -11.77 3.44
C THR A 188 7.98 -10.30 3.69
N PRO A 189 7.12 -9.46 4.27
CA PRO A 189 7.48 -8.05 4.51
C PRO A 189 8.70 -7.98 5.42
N THR A 190 9.75 -7.32 4.93
CA THR A 190 10.97 -7.01 5.68
C THR A 190 10.64 -6.04 6.81
N PRO A 191 11.12 -6.26 8.03
CA PRO A 191 10.84 -5.41 9.18
C PRO A 191 11.46 -4.03 9.04
N ALA A 192 10.72 -3.00 9.50
CA ALA A 192 11.26 -1.66 9.73
C ALA A 192 12.44 -1.68 10.72
N PRO A 193 13.36 -0.66 10.70
CA PRO A 193 14.60 -0.67 11.47
C PRO A 193 14.34 -0.86 12.96
N LYS A 194 15.17 -1.71 13.56
CA LYS A 194 15.12 -2.14 14.96
C LYS A 194 15.33 -0.97 15.92
N THR A 195 14.34 -0.71 16.75
CA THR A 195 14.58 -0.33 18.13
C THR A 195 14.55 -1.58 18.99
N ALA A 196 15.52 -1.68 19.86
CA ALA A 196 15.89 -2.76 20.77
C ALA A 196 14.91 -3.93 21.03
N SER A 197 15.48 -5.08 20.96
CA SER A 197 15.02 -6.45 21.09
C SER A 197 14.13 -6.79 22.32
N LYS A 198 13.05 -7.55 22.00
CA LYS A 198 12.47 -8.54 22.89
C LYS A 198 12.30 -9.86 22.10
N PRO A 199 12.43 -11.05 22.73
CA PRO A 199 12.75 -12.30 22.04
C PRO A 199 11.71 -12.75 21.01
N ALA A 200 12.22 -13.29 19.89
CA ALA A 200 11.44 -13.81 18.78
C ALA A 200 10.59 -15.02 19.20
N ALA A 201 9.29 -14.96 18.89
CA ALA A 201 8.42 -16.13 18.95
C ALA A 201 8.65 -17.00 17.70
N LYS A 202 8.74 -18.31 17.89
CA LYS A 202 8.95 -19.34 16.85
C LYS A 202 7.87 -19.28 15.75
N PRO A 203 8.16 -19.67 14.50
CA PRO A 203 7.17 -19.75 13.44
C PRO A 203 6.10 -20.78 13.81
N VAL A 204 4.83 -20.36 13.76
CA VAL A 204 3.69 -21.24 14.03
C VAL A 204 3.23 -21.86 12.73
N SER A 205 3.48 -23.15 12.57
CA SER A 205 3.15 -23.93 11.37
C SER A 205 1.70 -24.44 11.31
N SER A 206 0.82 -24.06 12.26
CA SER A 206 -0.56 -24.52 12.28
C SER A 206 -1.56 -23.43 12.64
N ASN A 207 -2.72 -23.47 12.00
CA ASN A 207 -3.86 -22.62 12.32
C ASN A 207 -4.60 -23.20 13.54
N PRO A 208 -4.63 -22.48 14.71
CA PRO A 208 -5.26 -23.01 15.91
C PRO A 208 -6.80 -22.86 15.92
N TYR A 209 -7.37 -22.15 14.92
CA TYR A 209 -8.81 -21.84 14.90
C TYR A 209 -9.58 -22.87 14.07
N LYS A 210 -10.67 -23.38 14.65
CA LYS A 210 -11.55 -24.36 14.00
C LYS A 210 -12.87 -23.71 13.59
N THR A 211 -13.32 -24.00 12.37
CA THR A 211 -14.66 -23.60 11.87
C THR A 211 -15.73 -24.14 12.79
N GLY A 212 -16.76 -23.34 13.06
CA GLY A 212 -17.86 -23.65 13.97
C GLY A 212 -17.56 -23.36 15.45
N SER A 213 -16.31 -23.23 15.85
CA SER A 213 -15.94 -22.95 17.25
C SER A 213 -16.10 -21.47 17.59
N THR A 214 -16.35 -21.20 18.88
CA THR A 214 -16.51 -19.83 19.42
C THR A 214 -15.25 -19.43 20.16
N TYR A 215 -14.81 -18.19 19.91
CA TYR A 215 -13.61 -17.59 20.46
C TYR A 215 -13.93 -16.22 21.08
N THR A 216 -13.05 -15.74 21.95
CA THR A 216 -13.22 -14.45 22.64
C THR A 216 -12.21 -13.43 22.15
N LEU A 217 -12.64 -12.20 21.90
CA LEU A 217 -11.75 -11.10 21.53
C LEU A 217 -10.90 -10.65 22.74
N LYS A 218 -9.58 -10.60 22.52
CA LYS A 218 -8.58 -10.15 23.52
C LYS A 218 -8.19 -8.68 23.34
N ALA A 219 -8.41 -8.12 22.16
CA ALA A 219 -8.14 -6.72 21.84
C ALA A 219 -9.23 -5.79 22.36
N ASP A 220 -8.84 -4.59 22.82
CA ASP A 220 -9.78 -3.59 23.33
C ASP A 220 -10.74 -3.06 22.28
N ALA A 221 -10.28 -2.98 21.00
CA ALA A 221 -11.11 -2.63 19.86
C ALA A 221 -10.61 -3.39 18.63
N LEU A 222 -11.45 -4.23 18.01
CA LEU A 222 -11.09 -5.02 16.83
C LEU A 222 -11.98 -4.67 15.65
N ARG A 223 -11.37 -4.24 14.54
CA ARG A 223 -12.07 -3.89 13.31
C ARG A 223 -12.67 -5.12 12.64
N VAL A 224 -13.92 -5.00 12.21
CA VAL A 224 -14.55 -5.92 11.28
C VAL A 224 -14.36 -5.38 9.87
N ARG A 225 -13.92 -6.23 8.94
CA ARG A 225 -13.59 -5.84 7.57
C ARG A 225 -14.46 -6.60 6.56
N THR A 226 -14.51 -6.09 5.34
CA THR A 226 -15.26 -6.73 4.24
C THR A 226 -14.56 -7.97 3.69
N GLY A 227 -13.26 -8.15 3.95
CA GLY A 227 -12.46 -9.29 3.54
C GLY A 227 -11.29 -9.58 4.46
N ALA A 228 -10.60 -10.71 4.22
CA ALA A 228 -9.41 -11.12 4.97
C ALA A 228 -8.19 -10.31 4.53
N GLY A 229 -7.69 -9.44 5.40
CA GLY A 229 -6.51 -8.59 5.15
C GLY A 229 -6.74 -7.15 5.61
N THR A 230 -5.66 -6.42 5.82
CA THR A 230 -5.71 -4.99 6.19
C THR A 230 -6.13 -4.10 5.03
N ASN A 231 -5.99 -4.58 3.81
CA ASN A 231 -6.41 -3.94 2.56
C ASN A 231 -7.94 -3.91 2.36
N TYR A 232 -8.69 -4.73 3.10
CA TYR A 232 -10.15 -4.67 3.02
C TYR A 232 -10.70 -3.58 3.94
N ARG A 233 -11.69 -2.85 3.44
CA ARG A 233 -12.36 -1.75 4.14
C ARG A 233 -12.93 -2.22 5.49
N ALA A 234 -12.77 -1.37 6.51
CA ALA A 234 -13.48 -1.56 7.78
C ALA A 234 -14.98 -1.32 7.59
N LYS A 235 -15.79 -2.20 8.17
CA LYS A 235 -17.25 -2.04 8.20
C LYS A 235 -17.64 -0.98 9.23
N THR A 236 -18.62 -0.18 8.88
CA THR A 236 -19.27 0.75 9.81
C THR A 236 -20.16 0.00 10.79
N TYR A 237 -20.56 0.65 11.88
CA TYR A 237 -21.51 0.08 12.87
C TYR A 237 -22.80 -0.43 12.22
N LYS A 238 -23.36 0.31 11.25
CA LYS A 238 -24.62 -0.06 10.56
C LYS A 238 -24.48 -1.33 9.71
N GLU A 239 -23.28 -1.63 9.21
CA GLU A 239 -22.99 -2.80 8.37
C GLU A 239 -22.73 -4.09 9.17
N LEU A 240 -22.67 -4.00 10.49
CA LEU A 240 -22.52 -5.16 11.35
C LEU A 240 -23.87 -5.89 11.51
N SER A 241 -23.82 -7.18 11.77
CA SER A 241 -25.01 -7.94 12.15
C SER A 241 -25.63 -7.38 13.45
N ALA A 242 -26.93 -7.57 13.65
CA ALA A 242 -27.64 -7.09 14.84
C ALA A 242 -26.98 -7.56 16.14
N ASN A 243 -26.50 -8.80 16.18
CA ASN A 243 -25.80 -9.35 17.33
C ASN A 243 -24.42 -8.71 17.58
N ALA A 244 -23.66 -8.45 16.52
CA ALA A 244 -22.36 -7.80 16.63
C ALA A 244 -22.47 -6.34 17.10
N ARG A 245 -23.52 -5.62 16.67
CA ARG A 245 -23.78 -4.23 17.11
C ARG A 245 -23.93 -4.11 18.63
N LYS A 246 -24.51 -5.09 19.31
CA LYS A 246 -24.63 -5.09 20.77
C LYS A 246 -23.28 -5.04 21.50
N ASN A 247 -22.24 -5.56 20.84
CA ASN A 247 -20.88 -5.66 21.37
C ASN A 247 -19.86 -4.80 20.58
N ALA A 248 -20.32 -3.75 19.90
CA ALA A 248 -19.48 -2.86 19.12
C ALA A 248 -19.49 -1.43 19.68
N TYR A 249 -18.45 -0.69 19.33
CA TYR A 249 -18.40 0.77 19.49
C TYR A 249 -19.15 1.45 18.32
N SER A 250 -19.46 2.73 18.46
CA SER A 250 -20.14 3.51 17.41
C SER A 250 -19.38 3.56 16.07
N ASN A 251 -18.06 3.35 16.09
CA ASN A 251 -17.21 3.26 14.89
C ASN A 251 -17.18 1.86 14.24
N GLY A 252 -17.97 0.89 14.74
CA GLY A 252 -18.04 -0.47 14.19
C GLY A 252 -16.96 -1.43 14.68
N ASN A 253 -16.05 -1.02 15.55
CA ASN A 253 -15.09 -1.94 16.14
C ASN A 253 -15.75 -2.79 17.25
N LEU A 254 -15.47 -4.10 17.28
CA LEU A 254 -15.92 -4.99 18.34
C LEU A 254 -15.13 -4.77 19.62
N LYS A 255 -15.83 -4.83 20.74
CA LYS A 255 -15.25 -4.65 22.10
C LYS A 255 -14.51 -5.91 22.54
N LYS A 256 -13.52 -5.73 23.44
CA LYS A 256 -12.87 -6.83 24.16
C LYS A 256 -13.92 -7.68 24.89
N GLY A 257 -13.68 -8.98 24.96
CA GLY A 257 -14.60 -9.92 25.56
C GLY A 257 -15.75 -10.36 24.65
N THR A 258 -15.91 -9.76 23.45
CA THR A 258 -16.92 -10.20 22.49
C THR A 258 -16.64 -11.64 22.06
N ARG A 259 -17.67 -12.49 22.17
CA ARG A 259 -17.62 -13.87 21.65
C ARG A 259 -18.00 -13.88 20.18
N VAL A 260 -17.19 -14.56 19.36
CA VAL A 260 -17.37 -14.67 17.91
C VAL A 260 -17.25 -16.11 17.46
N THR A 261 -18.14 -16.53 16.55
CA THR A 261 -18.08 -17.86 15.92
C THR A 261 -17.20 -17.79 14.67
N CYS A 262 -16.22 -18.67 14.60
CA CYS A 262 -15.37 -18.83 13.42
C CYS A 262 -16.14 -19.53 12.31
N MET A 263 -16.41 -18.83 11.21
CA MET A 263 -17.05 -19.42 10.03
C MET A 263 -16.02 -20.07 9.10
N THR A 264 -14.89 -19.45 8.95
CA THR A 264 -13.70 -19.94 8.23
C THR A 264 -12.49 -19.11 8.60
N THR A 265 -11.31 -19.54 8.18
CA THR A 265 -10.08 -18.77 8.36
C THR A 265 -9.31 -18.69 7.06
N LYS A 266 -8.56 -17.61 6.91
CA LYS A 266 -7.59 -17.41 5.82
C LYS A 266 -6.24 -17.03 6.41
N MET A 267 -5.21 -17.77 6.04
CA MET A 267 -3.83 -17.41 6.36
C MET A 267 -3.30 -16.50 5.24
N ILE A 268 -2.68 -15.39 5.62
CA ILE A 268 -1.99 -14.46 4.73
C ILE A 268 -0.62 -14.24 5.35
N SER A 269 0.41 -14.83 4.76
CA SER A 269 1.72 -14.95 5.39
C SER A 269 1.62 -15.63 6.76
N ASN A 270 2.08 -15.00 7.85
CA ASN A 270 1.97 -15.52 9.22
C ASN A 270 0.74 -15.01 9.99
N ASP A 271 -0.12 -14.24 9.32
CA ASP A 271 -1.33 -13.67 9.92
C ASP A 271 -2.54 -14.58 9.66
N ILE A 272 -3.43 -14.67 10.64
CA ILE A 272 -4.64 -15.48 10.54
C ILE A 272 -5.84 -14.55 10.61
N TRP A 273 -6.61 -14.55 9.56
CA TRP A 273 -7.88 -13.82 9.45
C TRP A 273 -9.03 -14.79 9.67
N MET A 274 -9.97 -14.40 10.50
CA MET A 274 -11.15 -15.20 10.84
C MET A 274 -12.40 -14.54 10.27
N GLN A 275 -13.18 -15.27 9.51
CA GLN A 275 -14.50 -14.85 9.12
C GLN A 275 -15.47 -15.12 10.27
N ILE A 276 -16.24 -14.12 10.62
CA ILE A 276 -17.35 -14.17 11.57
C ILE A 276 -18.65 -13.72 10.85
N PRO A 277 -19.84 -13.90 11.42
CA PRO A 277 -21.09 -13.51 10.74
C PRO A 277 -21.17 -12.05 10.28
N SER A 278 -20.39 -11.16 10.90
CA SER A 278 -20.34 -9.74 10.53
C SER A 278 -19.27 -9.37 9.49
N GLY A 279 -18.38 -10.29 9.13
CA GLY A 279 -17.26 -10.04 8.21
C GLY A 279 -15.96 -10.67 8.69
N TRP A 280 -14.83 -10.06 8.39
CA TRP A 280 -13.51 -10.58 8.70
C TRP A 280 -12.84 -9.80 9.82
N ILE A 281 -12.20 -10.51 10.73
CA ILE A 281 -11.38 -9.94 11.83
C ILE A 281 -9.99 -10.54 11.81
N ALA A 282 -9.01 -9.80 12.28
CA ALA A 282 -7.67 -10.34 12.52
C ALA A 282 -7.71 -11.22 13.77
N ALA A 283 -7.58 -12.53 13.62
CA ALA A 283 -7.46 -13.44 14.75
C ALA A 283 -6.02 -13.44 15.29
N ARG A 284 -5.06 -13.36 14.39
CA ARG A 284 -3.64 -13.14 14.66
C ARG A 284 -3.08 -12.21 13.58
N TYR A 285 -2.34 -11.18 13.97
CA TYR A 285 -1.77 -10.21 13.06
C TYR A 285 -0.49 -9.60 13.63
N GLY A 286 0.58 -9.52 12.83
CA GLY A 286 1.87 -8.99 13.25
C GLY A 286 2.44 -9.69 14.49
N GLY A 287 2.29 -11.00 14.57
CA GLY A 287 2.73 -11.81 15.71
C GLY A 287 1.85 -11.72 16.97
N LYS A 288 0.84 -10.83 17.01
CA LYS A 288 -0.09 -10.68 18.14
C LYS A 288 -1.35 -11.52 17.94
N VAL A 289 -1.85 -12.12 19.02
CA VAL A 289 -3.11 -12.86 19.07
C VAL A 289 -4.21 -11.92 19.59
N TYR A 290 -5.23 -11.72 18.74
CA TYR A 290 -6.38 -10.84 19.04
C TYR A 290 -7.63 -11.62 19.41
N VAL A 291 -7.64 -12.91 19.14
CA VAL A 291 -8.77 -13.82 19.37
C VAL A 291 -8.25 -15.13 19.97
N GLY A 292 -8.93 -15.63 21.00
CA GLY A 292 -8.53 -16.90 21.64
C GLY A 292 -9.52 -17.39 22.67
#